data_c8e92705f8c10690c99d5166da8ef1ba
#
_entry.id   c8e92705f8c10690c99d5166da8ef1ba
#
_cell.length_a   1.000
_cell.length_b   1.000
_cell.length_c   1.000
_cell.angle_alpha   90.00
_cell.angle_beta   90.00
_cell.angle_gamma   90.00
#
_symmetry.space_group_name_H-M   'P 1'
#
loop_
_entity.id
_entity.type
_entity.pdbx_description
1 polymer ?
#
loop_
_entity_poly.entity_id
_entity_poly.type
_entity_poly.pdbx_seq_one_letter_code
_entity_poly.pdbx_strand_id
1 'polypeptide(L)'
;MKSTIKYLVLIIMCWVCGENLQAQPYMFRNVVMSDGLSGLLVNAIYKDSEGFIWLGTDNGLDRFDGVKVKHFEFRGVDSGRKKRVNCITETDNKQLWIGNGIGLWRLNRSGSELQRIVPEKIDCAVNALLADGDVLYIGTERGLFIQKDGQLLQIQTDKNMLAACNRIMDLCLNEDKSVLWLATVQGLFSYSLKDGQINSWHFRENVPEADYFRCLTRIGETLYLGTMSQGVVCFDIPKQTFAHTVSLGCDVISDIS
;
A
#
# COMPACT_ATOMS: atom_id res chain seq x y z
N MET A 1 56.36 32.05 -11.38
CA MET A 1 55.73 32.53 -10.12
C MET A 1 54.20 32.55 -10.13
N LYS A 2 53.53 33.09 -11.14
CA LYS A 2 52.03 33.11 -11.18
C LYS A 2 51.37 31.74 -11.31
N SER A 3 52.05 30.77 -11.95
CA SER A 3 51.52 29.41 -12.13
C SER A 3 51.58 28.57 -10.84
N THR A 4 52.72 28.67 -10.10
CA THR A 4 52.93 27.94 -8.83
C THR A 4 51.96 28.34 -7.73
N ILE A 5 51.58 29.63 -7.70
CA ILE A 5 50.57 30.13 -6.72
C ILE A 5 49.18 29.55 -7.03
N LYS A 6 48.82 29.39 -8.30
CA LYS A 6 47.54 28.75 -8.68
C LYS A 6 47.42 27.30 -8.20
N TYR A 7 48.48 26.54 -8.37
CA TYR A 7 48.48 25.14 -7.88
C TYR A 7 48.46 25.04 -6.36
N LEU A 8 49.17 25.96 -5.69
CA LEU A 8 49.15 26.02 -4.22
C LEU A 8 47.77 26.35 -3.69
N VAL A 9 47.07 27.29 -4.29
CA VAL A 9 45.69 27.65 -3.92
C VAL A 9 44.73 26.50 -4.20
N LEU A 10 44.89 25.76 -5.29
CA LEU A 10 44.05 24.59 -5.62
C LEU A 10 44.26 23.45 -4.63
N ILE A 11 45.51 23.21 -4.20
CA ILE A 11 45.82 22.18 -3.20
C ILE A 11 45.24 22.56 -1.83
N ILE A 12 45.35 23.84 -1.43
CA ILE A 12 44.75 24.33 -0.18
C ILE A 12 43.22 24.24 -0.24
N MET A 13 42.62 24.56 -1.39
CA MET A 13 41.17 24.43 -1.58
C MET A 13 40.70 22.98 -1.51
N CYS A 14 41.44 22.03 -2.10
CA CYS A 14 41.15 20.61 -1.95
C CYS A 14 41.34 20.09 -0.50
N TRP A 15 42.27 20.66 0.24
CA TRP A 15 42.51 20.30 1.65
C TRP A 15 41.37 20.83 2.57
N VAL A 16 40.87 22.04 2.31
CA VAL A 16 39.76 22.65 3.05
C VAL A 16 38.43 21.99 2.70
N CYS A 17 38.23 21.53 1.44
CA CYS A 17 37.04 20.79 1.03
C CYS A 17 37.04 19.30 1.46
N GLY A 18 38.18 18.79 1.96
CA GLY A 18 38.31 17.41 2.46
C GLY A 18 37.82 17.20 3.89
N GLU A 19 37.30 18.23 4.56
CA GLU A 19 36.79 18.07 5.91
C GLU A 19 35.43 17.40 5.94
N ASN A 20 35.48 16.11 6.31
CA ASN A 20 34.41 15.39 6.98
C ASN A 20 33.07 15.27 6.27
N LEU A 21 33.03 14.55 5.18
CA LEU A 21 31.87 13.70 4.86
C LEU A 21 31.85 12.52 5.87
N GLN A 22 31.61 12.81 7.14
CA GLN A 22 31.19 11.78 8.07
C GLN A 22 29.76 11.41 7.70
N ALA A 23 29.61 10.26 7.07
CA ALA A 23 28.30 9.62 6.96
C ALA A 23 27.77 9.48 8.39
N GLN A 24 26.67 10.16 8.70
CA GLN A 24 26.02 9.98 9.99
C GLN A 24 25.66 8.49 10.10
N PRO A 25 26.08 7.80 11.14
CA PRO A 25 25.69 6.42 11.33
C PRO A 25 24.17 6.41 11.53
N TYR A 26 23.47 5.75 10.61
CA TYR A 26 22.05 5.50 10.81
C TYR A 26 21.90 4.62 12.03
N MET A 27 21.30 5.16 13.09
CA MET A 27 20.95 4.38 14.26
C MET A 27 19.59 3.71 14.00
N PHE A 28 19.62 2.41 13.76
CA PHE A 28 18.41 1.60 13.67
C PHE A 28 17.94 1.25 15.07
N ARG A 29 16.66 1.50 15.35
CA ARG A 29 16.00 1.03 16.56
C ARG A 29 14.94 0.01 16.16
N ASN A 30 15.04 -1.17 16.73
CA ASN A 30 13.98 -2.17 16.60
C ASN A 30 12.84 -1.83 17.57
N VAL A 31 11.62 -1.81 17.05
CA VAL A 31 10.38 -1.77 17.85
C VAL A 31 9.92 -3.21 18.05
N VAL A 32 9.84 -3.64 19.28
CA VAL A 32 9.54 -5.02 19.66
C VAL A 32 8.37 -5.10 20.61
N MET A 33 7.90 -6.31 20.93
CA MET A 33 6.76 -6.52 21.85
C MET A 33 6.97 -5.92 23.23
N SER A 34 8.21 -5.86 23.74
CA SER A 34 8.52 -5.18 25.01
C SER A 34 8.32 -3.67 24.95
N ASP A 35 8.30 -3.06 23.76
CA ASP A 35 7.97 -1.65 23.55
C ASP A 35 6.45 -1.41 23.45
N GLY A 36 5.65 -2.48 23.47
CA GLY A 36 4.18 -2.44 23.42
C GLY A 36 3.57 -2.86 22.08
N LEU A 37 4.37 -3.38 21.13
CA LEU A 37 3.85 -3.89 19.86
C LEU A 37 2.90 -5.08 20.11
N SER A 38 1.73 -5.07 19.49
CA SER A 38 0.66 -6.06 19.74
C SER A 38 0.87 -7.39 19.01
N GLY A 39 1.64 -7.41 17.93
CA GLY A 39 1.92 -8.59 17.12
C GLY A 39 3.34 -8.58 16.54
N LEU A 40 3.84 -9.78 16.21
CA LEU A 40 5.19 -9.93 15.64
C LEU A 40 5.23 -9.69 14.11
N LEU A 41 4.10 -9.91 13.43
CA LEU A 41 3.99 -9.70 12.00
C LEU A 41 3.36 -8.34 11.73
N VAL A 42 4.15 -7.42 11.21
CA VAL A 42 3.66 -6.12 10.72
C VAL A 42 3.32 -6.27 9.25
N ASN A 43 2.04 -6.09 8.91
CA ASN A 43 1.51 -6.25 7.55
C ASN A 43 1.33 -4.90 6.83
N ALA A 44 1.18 -3.82 7.59
CA ALA A 44 1.01 -2.47 7.06
C ALA A 44 1.74 -1.45 7.93
N ILE A 45 2.39 -0.49 7.29
CA ILE A 45 3.03 0.65 7.94
C ILE A 45 2.52 1.91 7.25
N TYR A 46 2.07 2.88 8.03
CA TYR A 46 1.58 4.14 7.52
C TYR A 46 2.02 5.30 8.41
N LYS A 47 2.51 6.38 7.81
CA LYS A 47 2.83 7.63 8.51
C LYS A 47 1.71 8.61 8.25
N ASP A 48 1.00 9.02 9.30
CA ASP A 48 -0.09 9.98 9.18
C ASP A 48 0.41 11.43 9.02
N SER A 49 -0.51 12.34 8.71
CA SER A 49 -0.24 13.77 8.54
C SER A 49 0.23 14.48 9.81
N GLU A 50 0.05 13.88 10.98
CA GLU A 50 0.54 14.37 12.28
C GLU A 50 1.94 13.83 12.63
N GLY A 51 2.47 12.90 11.83
CA GLY A 51 3.80 12.33 11.98
C GLY A 51 3.85 11.05 12.82
N PHE A 52 2.72 10.51 13.29
CA PHE A 52 2.67 9.22 13.94
C PHE A 52 2.86 8.08 12.93
N ILE A 53 3.54 7.03 13.38
CA ILE A 53 3.68 5.80 12.60
C ILE A 53 2.63 4.80 13.07
N TRP A 54 1.77 4.39 12.15
CA TRP A 54 0.77 3.36 12.38
C TRP A 54 1.28 2.02 11.90
N LEU A 55 1.15 1.01 12.75
CA LEU A 55 1.61 -0.36 12.51
C LEU A 55 0.42 -1.30 12.53
N GLY A 56 0.07 -1.83 11.38
CA GLY A 56 -0.94 -2.85 11.23
C GLY A 56 -0.33 -4.23 11.45
N THR A 57 -0.70 -4.90 12.53
CA THR A 57 -0.13 -6.20 12.89
C THR A 57 -1.12 -7.34 12.66
N ASP A 58 -0.67 -8.57 12.85
CA ASP A 58 -1.52 -9.76 12.88
C ASP A 58 -2.48 -9.81 14.08
N ASN A 59 -2.24 -8.98 15.10
CA ASN A 59 -3.03 -8.93 16.33
C ASN A 59 -3.73 -7.59 16.60
N GLY A 60 -3.63 -6.61 15.73
CA GLY A 60 -4.32 -5.34 15.87
C GLY A 60 -3.61 -4.15 15.25
N LEU A 61 -4.03 -2.97 15.66
CA LEU A 61 -3.48 -1.70 15.22
C LEU A 61 -2.68 -1.05 16.35
N ASP A 62 -1.47 -0.66 16.04
CA ASP A 62 -0.59 0.04 16.95
C ASP A 62 -0.20 1.41 16.39
N ARG A 63 0.02 2.40 17.27
CA ARG A 63 0.54 3.71 16.92
C ARG A 63 1.83 3.98 17.67
N PHE A 64 2.88 4.29 16.94
CA PHE A 64 4.18 4.66 17.47
C PHE A 64 4.40 6.18 17.34
N ASP A 65 4.75 6.83 18.44
CA ASP A 65 4.98 8.28 18.53
C ASP A 65 6.49 8.67 18.51
N GLY A 66 7.36 7.70 18.22
CA GLY A 66 8.82 7.84 18.28
C GLY A 66 9.42 7.32 19.60
N VAL A 67 8.62 7.17 20.65
CA VAL A 67 9.05 6.73 21.99
C VAL A 67 8.27 5.51 22.47
N LYS A 68 6.96 5.54 22.36
CA LYS A 68 6.03 4.55 22.90
C LYS A 68 5.10 4.03 21.82
N VAL A 69 4.67 2.78 22.00
CA VAL A 69 3.61 2.15 21.20
C VAL A 69 2.31 2.20 21.99
N LYS A 70 1.23 2.67 21.34
CA LYS A 70 -0.14 2.62 21.85
C LYS A 70 -0.95 1.64 21.04
N HIS A 71 -1.53 0.64 21.68
CA HIS A 71 -2.40 -0.34 21.06
C HIS A 71 -3.85 0.14 20.94
N PHE A 72 -4.54 -0.22 19.85
CA PHE A 72 -5.95 0.04 19.58
C PHE A 72 -6.69 -1.27 19.34
N GLU A 73 -7.72 -1.52 20.15
CA GLU A 73 -8.50 -2.73 20.04
C GLU A 73 -9.70 -2.60 19.09
N PHE A 74 -9.93 -3.64 18.31
CA PHE A 74 -11.16 -3.81 17.54
C PHE A 74 -12.25 -4.39 18.44
N ARG A 75 -13.11 -3.53 19.00
CA ARG A 75 -14.19 -3.97 19.92
C ARG A 75 -15.16 -4.91 19.21
N GLY A 76 -15.56 -5.99 19.91
CA GLY A 76 -16.50 -6.97 19.39
C GLY A 76 -15.91 -7.92 18.35
N VAL A 77 -14.59 -7.95 18.21
CA VAL A 77 -13.88 -8.87 17.33
C VAL A 77 -13.13 -9.89 18.16
N ASP A 78 -13.54 -11.15 18.03
CA ASP A 78 -12.84 -12.26 18.67
C ASP A 78 -11.47 -12.51 18.03
N SER A 79 -10.65 -13.33 18.66
CA SER A 79 -9.26 -13.61 18.31
C SER A 79 -9.05 -14.16 16.89
N GLY A 80 -7.82 -14.08 16.38
CA GLY A 80 -7.35 -14.70 15.15
C GLY A 80 -7.32 -13.75 13.94
N ARG A 81 -7.41 -14.31 12.71
CA ARG A 81 -7.30 -13.56 11.42
C ARG A 81 -8.20 -12.33 11.33
N LYS A 82 -9.23 -12.24 12.15
CA LYS A 82 -10.18 -11.12 12.19
C LYS A 82 -9.55 -9.82 12.69
N LYS A 83 -8.54 -9.89 13.56
CA LYS A 83 -7.83 -8.71 14.08
C LYS A 83 -6.69 -8.24 13.18
N ARG A 84 -6.24 -9.09 12.26
CA ARG A 84 -5.14 -8.76 11.36
C ARG A 84 -5.47 -7.53 10.53
N VAL A 85 -4.66 -6.50 10.68
CA VAL A 85 -4.71 -5.30 9.84
C VAL A 85 -3.94 -5.57 8.56
N ASN A 86 -4.59 -5.33 7.42
CA ASN A 86 -4.00 -5.55 6.10
C ASN A 86 -3.50 -4.25 5.47
N CYS A 87 -4.22 -3.14 5.68
CA CYS A 87 -3.93 -1.85 5.06
C CYS A 87 -4.38 -0.69 5.94
N ILE A 88 -3.71 0.45 5.78
CA ILE A 88 -3.98 1.69 6.51
C ILE A 88 -3.80 2.86 5.54
N THR A 89 -4.68 3.84 5.58
CA THR A 89 -4.54 5.09 4.82
C THR A 89 -5.23 6.23 5.52
N GLU A 90 -4.91 7.47 5.13
CA GLU A 90 -5.54 8.69 5.63
C GLU A 90 -6.08 9.48 4.45
N THR A 91 -7.31 10.00 4.58
CA THR A 91 -7.91 10.94 3.63
C THR A 91 -7.52 12.38 3.99
N ASP A 92 -7.67 13.34 3.05
CA ASP A 92 -7.25 14.75 3.23
C ASP A 92 -7.93 15.43 4.42
N ASN A 93 -9.14 15.00 4.78
CA ASN A 93 -9.82 15.46 6.00
C ASN A 93 -9.25 14.84 7.30
N LYS A 94 -8.05 14.22 7.22
CA LYS A 94 -7.34 13.58 8.35
C LYS A 94 -8.11 12.43 8.99
N GLN A 95 -8.92 11.74 8.23
CA GLN A 95 -9.61 10.56 8.69
C GLN A 95 -8.76 9.33 8.41
N LEU A 96 -8.32 8.64 9.46
CA LEU A 96 -7.59 7.39 9.34
C LEU A 96 -8.56 6.24 9.10
N TRP A 97 -8.25 5.45 8.07
CA TRP A 97 -9.00 4.28 7.63
C TRP A 97 -8.16 3.02 7.75
N ILE A 98 -8.76 1.96 8.21
CA ILE A 98 -8.09 0.69 8.48
C ILE A 98 -8.88 -0.45 7.85
N GLY A 99 -8.22 -1.26 7.03
CA GLY A 99 -8.74 -2.51 6.51
C GLY A 99 -8.25 -3.70 7.30
N ASN A 100 -9.15 -4.56 7.74
CA ASN A 100 -8.80 -5.79 8.43
C ASN A 100 -9.52 -7.02 7.85
N GLY A 101 -9.35 -8.18 8.48
CA GLY A 101 -9.90 -9.46 8.02
C GLY A 101 -11.42 -9.57 7.98
N ILE A 102 -12.16 -8.59 8.51
CA ILE A 102 -13.63 -8.60 8.58
C ILE A 102 -14.31 -7.32 8.10
N GLY A 103 -13.55 -6.34 7.67
CA GLY A 103 -14.16 -5.12 7.16
C GLY A 103 -13.33 -3.86 7.24
N LEU A 104 -14.04 -2.76 7.05
CA LEU A 104 -13.51 -1.41 7.09
C LEU A 104 -13.73 -0.78 8.46
N TRP A 105 -12.70 -0.13 8.97
CA TRP A 105 -12.71 0.59 10.22
C TRP A 105 -12.22 2.01 10.04
N ARG A 106 -12.64 2.85 10.95
CA ARG A 106 -12.26 4.25 11.01
C ARG A 106 -11.86 4.61 12.43
N LEU A 107 -10.76 5.33 12.59
CA LEU A 107 -10.42 5.92 13.87
C LEU A 107 -11.31 7.17 14.07
N ASN A 108 -11.96 7.30 15.24
CA ASN A 108 -12.72 8.50 15.52
C ASN A 108 -11.79 9.73 15.67
N ARG A 109 -12.34 10.92 15.44
CA ARG A 109 -11.54 12.17 15.50
C ARG A 109 -10.91 12.47 16.86
N SER A 110 -11.44 11.91 17.95
CA SER A 110 -10.80 12.02 19.27
C SER A 110 -9.54 11.14 19.40
N GLY A 111 -9.24 10.31 18.37
CA GLY A 111 -8.08 9.43 18.36
C GLY A 111 -8.10 8.33 19.43
N SER A 112 -9.28 7.97 19.92
CA SER A 112 -9.42 7.05 21.06
C SER A 112 -10.05 5.71 20.71
N GLU A 113 -10.91 5.66 19.67
CA GLU A 113 -11.70 4.46 19.39
C GLU A 113 -11.79 4.13 17.90
N LEU A 114 -11.73 2.84 17.61
CA LEU A 114 -11.99 2.28 16.29
C LEU A 114 -13.48 2.00 16.14
N GLN A 115 -14.07 2.50 15.05
CA GLN A 115 -15.45 2.28 14.66
C GLN A 115 -15.50 1.46 13.39
N ARG A 116 -16.23 0.33 13.42
CA ARG A 116 -16.50 -0.45 12.21
C ARG A 116 -17.50 0.27 11.33
N ILE A 117 -17.20 0.34 10.03
CA ILE A 117 -17.99 1.10 9.06
C ILE A 117 -18.81 0.14 8.20
N VAL A 118 -20.13 0.41 8.12
CA VAL A 118 -21.12 -0.30 7.29
C VAL A 118 -20.91 -1.82 7.23
N PRO A 119 -20.92 -2.52 8.39
CA PRO A 119 -20.65 -3.95 8.44
C PRO A 119 -21.65 -4.78 7.64
N GLU A 120 -22.83 -4.25 7.35
CA GLU A 120 -23.83 -4.87 6.52
C GLU A 120 -23.48 -4.89 5.02
N LYS A 121 -22.55 -4.02 4.59
CA LYS A 121 -22.06 -3.95 3.21
C LYS A 121 -20.68 -4.56 3.04
N ILE A 122 -19.78 -4.30 4.00
CA ILE A 122 -18.41 -4.82 3.99
C ILE A 122 -18.22 -5.73 5.20
N ASP A 123 -18.51 -7.01 5.03
CA ASP A 123 -18.36 -8.08 6.03
C ASP A 123 -17.26 -9.10 5.65
N CYS A 124 -16.33 -8.69 4.83
CA CYS A 124 -15.21 -9.49 4.32
C CYS A 124 -13.88 -8.76 4.51
N ALA A 125 -12.77 -9.45 4.22
CA ALA A 125 -11.47 -8.84 4.32
C ALA A 125 -11.33 -7.64 3.37
N VAL A 126 -10.82 -6.54 3.91
CA VAL A 126 -10.33 -5.38 3.17
C VAL A 126 -8.82 -5.54 3.05
N ASN A 127 -8.32 -5.66 1.82
CA ASN A 127 -6.91 -5.94 1.55
C ASN A 127 -6.14 -4.70 1.12
N ALA A 128 -6.82 -3.75 0.48
CA ALA A 128 -6.21 -2.51 -0.01
C ALA A 128 -7.09 -1.29 0.26
N LEU A 129 -6.45 -0.19 0.60
CA LEU A 129 -7.06 1.13 0.75
C LEU A 129 -6.21 2.15 0.01
N LEU A 130 -6.85 2.97 -0.81
CA LEU A 130 -6.21 4.08 -1.51
C LEU A 130 -7.07 5.33 -1.34
N ALA A 131 -6.46 6.39 -0.81
CA ALA A 131 -7.10 7.69 -0.66
C ALA A 131 -6.66 8.62 -1.80
N ASP A 132 -7.62 9.37 -2.36
CA ASP A 132 -7.38 10.49 -3.27
C ASP A 132 -8.27 11.65 -2.83
N GLY A 133 -7.69 12.63 -2.17
CA GLY A 133 -8.47 13.65 -1.47
C GLY A 133 -9.31 13.01 -0.36
N ASP A 134 -10.61 13.28 -0.41
CA ASP A 134 -11.60 12.68 0.50
C ASP A 134 -12.30 11.44 -0.09
N VAL A 135 -11.88 11.01 -1.29
CA VAL A 135 -12.37 9.76 -1.89
C VAL A 135 -11.53 8.59 -1.39
N LEU A 136 -12.18 7.52 -0.96
CA LEU A 136 -11.53 6.30 -0.53
C LEU A 136 -11.92 5.14 -1.45
N TYR A 137 -10.93 4.54 -2.10
CA TYR A 137 -11.07 3.30 -2.86
C TYR A 137 -10.73 2.12 -1.95
N ILE A 138 -11.57 1.10 -1.98
CA ILE A 138 -11.53 -0.01 -1.02
C ILE A 138 -11.51 -1.33 -1.78
N GLY A 139 -10.37 -1.98 -1.81
CA GLY A 139 -10.17 -3.31 -2.39
C GLY A 139 -10.47 -4.41 -1.36
N THR A 140 -11.41 -5.28 -1.69
CA THR A 140 -11.88 -6.33 -0.79
C THR A 140 -11.78 -7.72 -1.40
N GLU A 141 -12.08 -8.75 -0.61
CA GLU A 141 -12.29 -10.12 -1.13
C GLU A 141 -13.58 -10.28 -1.95
N ARG A 142 -14.44 -9.25 -2.00
CA ARG A 142 -15.70 -9.24 -2.73
C ARG A 142 -15.83 -8.10 -3.72
N GLY A 143 -14.70 -7.57 -4.21
CA GLY A 143 -14.64 -6.55 -5.23
C GLY A 143 -14.30 -5.15 -4.69
N LEU A 144 -14.56 -4.16 -5.54
CA LEU A 144 -14.23 -2.76 -5.32
C LEU A 144 -15.41 -2.00 -4.71
N PHE A 145 -15.10 -1.24 -3.66
CA PHE A 145 -16.01 -0.23 -3.12
C PHE A 145 -15.36 1.15 -3.24
N ILE A 146 -16.18 2.16 -3.40
CA ILE A 146 -15.76 3.56 -3.40
C ILE A 146 -16.58 4.30 -2.36
N GLN A 147 -15.90 4.98 -1.44
CA GLN A 147 -16.54 5.90 -0.52
C GLN A 147 -16.24 7.32 -0.96
N LYS A 148 -17.31 8.08 -1.16
CA LYS A 148 -17.28 9.49 -1.53
C LYS A 148 -18.47 10.21 -0.92
N ASP A 149 -18.27 11.43 -0.41
CA ASP A 149 -19.33 12.29 0.14
C ASP A 149 -20.22 11.57 1.19
N GLY A 150 -19.62 10.71 2.01
CA GLY A 150 -20.32 9.93 3.03
C GLY A 150 -21.13 8.75 2.48
N GLN A 151 -21.12 8.52 1.18
CA GLN A 151 -21.79 7.40 0.52
C GLN A 151 -20.81 6.29 0.17
N LEU A 152 -21.17 5.05 0.46
CA LEU A 152 -20.44 3.85 0.07
C LEU A 152 -21.13 3.19 -1.12
N LEU A 153 -20.46 3.12 -2.25
CA LEU A 153 -20.91 2.49 -3.48
C LEU A 153 -20.09 1.22 -3.72
N GLN A 154 -20.76 0.10 -3.96
CA GLN A 154 -20.13 -1.10 -4.49
C GLN A 154 -20.11 -1.00 -6.01
N ILE A 155 -18.94 -1.15 -6.61
CA ILE A 155 -18.81 -1.18 -8.07
C ILE A 155 -19.28 -2.55 -8.54
N GLN A 156 -20.41 -2.54 -9.24
CA GLN A 156 -20.97 -3.73 -9.84
C GLN A 156 -20.36 -3.94 -11.22
N THR A 157 -19.80 -5.10 -11.43
CA THR A 157 -19.28 -5.56 -12.72
C THR A 157 -20.22 -6.61 -13.30
N ASP A 158 -20.18 -6.83 -14.61
CA ASP A 158 -20.96 -7.90 -15.23
C ASP A 158 -20.65 -9.26 -14.58
N LYS A 159 -21.67 -10.14 -14.52
CA LYS A 159 -21.60 -11.40 -13.75
C LYS A 159 -20.38 -12.27 -14.07
N ASN A 160 -19.83 -12.20 -15.29
CA ASN A 160 -18.64 -12.96 -15.69
C ASN A 160 -17.34 -12.30 -15.22
N MET A 161 -17.29 -10.97 -15.09
CA MET A 161 -16.14 -10.23 -14.55
C MET A 161 -16.14 -10.19 -13.01
N LEU A 162 -17.31 -10.26 -12.37
CA LEU A 162 -17.43 -10.29 -10.90
C LEU A 162 -16.65 -11.45 -10.27
N ALA A 163 -16.62 -12.62 -10.91
CA ALA A 163 -15.86 -13.77 -10.43
C ALA A 163 -14.34 -13.51 -10.47
N ALA A 164 -13.86 -12.80 -11.49
CA ALA A 164 -12.44 -12.54 -11.71
C ALA A 164 -11.89 -11.36 -10.88
N CYS A 165 -12.71 -10.32 -10.64
CA CYS A 165 -12.32 -9.14 -9.85
C CYS A 165 -12.58 -9.27 -8.34
N ASN A 166 -13.10 -10.42 -7.88
CA ASN A 166 -13.62 -10.53 -6.52
C ASN A 166 -12.58 -10.38 -5.42
N ARG A 167 -11.32 -10.69 -5.68
CA ARG A 167 -10.28 -10.60 -4.66
C ARG A 167 -9.22 -9.61 -5.08
N ILE A 168 -9.46 -8.36 -4.71
CA ILE A 168 -8.53 -7.26 -4.94
C ILE A 168 -7.48 -7.31 -3.83
N MET A 169 -6.22 -7.25 -4.23
CA MET A 169 -5.07 -7.32 -3.32
C MET A 169 -4.42 -5.95 -3.15
N ASP A 170 -4.42 -5.12 -4.21
CA ASP A 170 -3.83 -3.79 -4.16
C ASP A 170 -4.44 -2.86 -5.21
N LEU A 171 -4.25 -1.54 -5.02
CA LEU A 171 -4.88 -0.47 -5.78
C LEU A 171 -3.85 0.62 -6.11
N CYS A 172 -3.88 1.13 -7.35
CA CYS A 172 -3.06 2.27 -7.76
C CYS A 172 -3.80 3.15 -8.77
N LEU A 173 -3.73 4.47 -8.62
CA LEU A 173 -4.22 5.41 -9.63
C LEU A 173 -3.16 5.66 -10.71
N ASN A 174 -3.61 5.87 -11.95
CA ASN A 174 -2.75 6.43 -12.98
C ASN A 174 -2.43 7.92 -12.70
N GLU A 175 -1.58 8.54 -13.51
CA GLU A 175 -1.05 9.87 -13.24
C GLU A 175 -2.12 10.97 -13.24
N ASP A 176 -3.03 10.92 -14.18
CA ASP A 176 -4.14 11.87 -14.30
C ASP A 176 -5.36 11.53 -13.44
N LYS A 177 -5.25 10.46 -12.63
CA LYS A 177 -6.28 9.96 -11.73
C LYS A 177 -7.61 9.62 -12.41
N SER A 178 -7.58 9.26 -13.69
CA SER A 178 -8.75 8.86 -14.48
C SER A 178 -9.00 7.35 -14.44
N VAL A 179 -7.97 6.56 -14.12
CA VAL A 179 -8.01 5.11 -14.12
C VAL A 179 -7.48 4.56 -12.79
N LEU A 180 -8.23 3.68 -12.20
CA LEU A 180 -7.82 2.89 -11.04
C LEU A 180 -7.36 1.50 -11.50
N TRP A 181 -6.12 1.15 -11.22
CA TRP A 181 -5.54 -0.16 -11.46
C TRP A 181 -5.76 -1.06 -10.26
N LEU A 182 -6.09 -2.31 -10.53
CA LEU A 182 -6.46 -3.31 -9.52
C LEU A 182 -5.56 -4.53 -9.69
N ALA A 183 -4.70 -4.79 -8.73
CA ALA A 183 -4.01 -6.09 -8.62
C ALA A 183 -4.95 -7.10 -7.98
N THR A 184 -5.18 -8.22 -8.65
CA THR A 184 -6.09 -9.25 -8.16
C THR A 184 -5.43 -10.63 -8.16
N VAL A 185 -6.10 -11.62 -7.59
CA VAL A 185 -5.66 -13.02 -7.63
C VAL A 185 -5.86 -13.68 -9.00
N GLN A 186 -6.47 -12.98 -9.96
CA GLN A 186 -6.82 -13.52 -11.28
C GLN A 186 -6.43 -12.56 -12.42
N GLY A 187 -5.48 -11.66 -12.21
CA GLY A 187 -4.99 -10.76 -13.23
C GLY A 187 -4.90 -9.31 -12.79
N LEU A 188 -4.47 -8.50 -13.73
CA LEU A 188 -4.46 -7.05 -13.65
C LEU A 188 -5.76 -6.51 -14.26
N PHE A 189 -6.43 -5.62 -13.55
CA PHE A 189 -7.62 -4.95 -14.04
C PHE A 189 -7.46 -3.44 -13.99
N SER A 190 -8.21 -2.73 -14.83
CA SER A 190 -8.39 -1.29 -14.71
C SER A 190 -9.86 -0.93 -14.63
N TYR A 191 -10.15 0.08 -13.83
CA TYR A 191 -11.47 0.68 -13.71
C TYR A 191 -11.40 2.16 -14.11
N SER A 192 -12.11 2.54 -15.16
CA SER A 192 -12.21 3.92 -15.59
C SER A 192 -13.14 4.69 -14.67
N LEU A 193 -12.63 5.74 -14.03
CA LEU A 193 -13.40 6.58 -13.11
C LEU A 193 -14.37 7.50 -13.83
N LYS A 194 -14.22 7.65 -15.16
CA LYS A 194 -15.06 8.51 -16.00
C LYS A 194 -16.35 7.84 -16.44
N ASP A 195 -16.27 6.60 -16.91
CA ASP A 195 -17.36 5.89 -17.56
C ASP A 195 -17.66 4.50 -16.97
N GLY A 196 -16.88 4.09 -15.97
CA GLY A 196 -17.07 2.83 -15.27
C GLY A 196 -16.63 1.59 -16.05
N GLN A 197 -15.92 1.76 -17.18
CA GLN A 197 -15.45 0.63 -17.95
C GLN A 197 -14.36 -0.14 -17.19
N ILE A 198 -14.40 -1.49 -17.31
CA ILE A 198 -13.41 -2.38 -16.73
C ILE A 198 -12.73 -3.15 -17.86
N ASN A 199 -11.40 -3.17 -17.83
CA ASN A 199 -10.58 -3.99 -18.70
C ASN A 199 -9.72 -4.94 -17.87
N SER A 200 -9.26 -6.05 -18.48
CA SER A 200 -8.43 -7.05 -17.80
C SER A 200 -7.27 -7.50 -18.68
N TRP A 201 -6.17 -7.84 -18.04
CA TRP A 201 -4.96 -8.39 -18.66
C TRP A 201 -4.45 -9.56 -17.83
N HIS A 202 -4.01 -10.61 -18.53
CA HIS A 202 -3.44 -11.81 -17.95
C HIS A 202 -1.97 -11.91 -18.36
N PHE A 203 -1.09 -12.17 -17.38
CA PHE A 203 0.35 -12.28 -17.65
C PHE A 203 0.67 -13.54 -18.43
N ARG A 204 0.03 -14.66 -18.07
CA ARG A 204 0.16 -15.92 -18.78
C ARG A 204 -1.20 -16.59 -18.92
N GLU A 205 -1.72 -16.62 -20.12
CA GLU A 205 -2.89 -17.43 -20.43
C GLU A 205 -2.60 -18.90 -20.06
N ASN A 206 -3.53 -19.57 -19.42
CA ASN A 206 -3.44 -20.97 -18.97
C ASN A 206 -2.51 -21.26 -17.76
N VAL A 207 -2.00 -20.26 -17.06
CA VAL A 207 -1.25 -20.42 -15.81
C VAL A 207 -1.85 -19.49 -14.74
N PRO A 208 -3.00 -19.84 -14.13
CA PRO A 208 -3.72 -18.96 -13.20
C PRO A 208 -2.87 -18.45 -12.02
N GLU A 209 -1.91 -19.27 -11.55
CA GLU A 209 -1.02 -18.88 -10.45
C GLU A 209 -0.04 -17.76 -10.85
N ALA A 210 0.25 -17.60 -12.15
CA ALA A 210 1.08 -16.52 -12.65
C ALA A 210 0.39 -15.16 -12.61
N ASP A 211 -0.94 -15.15 -12.56
CA ASP A 211 -1.80 -13.97 -12.51
C ASP A 211 -2.16 -13.54 -11.07
N TYR A 212 -1.61 -14.21 -10.06
CA TYR A 212 -1.81 -13.80 -8.68
C TYR A 212 -0.89 -12.62 -8.33
N PHE A 213 -1.41 -11.40 -8.50
CA PHE A 213 -0.73 -10.16 -8.13
C PHE A 213 -1.09 -9.76 -6.69
N ARG A 214 -0.08 -9.58 -5.85
CA ARG A 214 -0.24 -9.26 -4.43
C ARG A 214 -0.14 -7.78 -4.13
N CYS A 215 0.72 -7.09 -4.85
CA CYS A 215 0.96 -5.67 -4.71
C CYS A 215 1.24 -5.06 -6.07
N LEU A 216 1.02 -3.77 -6.18
CA LEU A 216 1.33 -3.04 -7.39
C LEU A 216 1.79 -1.62 -7.06
N THR A 217 2.76 -1.12 -7.81
CA THR A 217 3.16 0.27 -7.78
C THR A 217 3.35 0.80 -9.19
N ARG A 218 3.20 2.11 -9.36
CA ARG A 218 3.39 2.78 -10.63
C ARG A 218 4.61 3.68 -10.58
N ILE A 219 5.50 3.54 -11.55
CA ILE A 219 6.63 4.44 -11.78
C ILE A 219 6.56 4.91 -13.23
N GLY A 220 6.24 6.18 -13.43
CA GLY A 220 6.00 6.71 -14.77
C GLY A 220 4.85 6.00 -15.49
N GLU A 221 5.10 5.45 -16.65
CA GLU A 221 4.12 4.73 -17.48
C GLU A 221 4.20 3.20 -17.33
N THR A 222 4.85 2.72 -16.27
CA THR A 222 4.99 1.29 -16.00
C THR A 222 4.38 0.93 -14.66
N LEU A 223 3.57 -0.14 -14.65
CA LEU A 223 3.15 -0.81 -13.42
C LEU A 223 4.13 -1.94 -13.10
N TYR A 224 4.52 -2.00 -11.85
CA TYR A 224 5.30 -3.09 -11.27
C TYR A 224 4.39 -3.91 -10.38
N LEU A 225 4.28 -5.20 -10.66
CA LEU A 225 3.34 -6.10 -9.98
C LEU A 225 4.14 -7.21 -9.27
N GLY A 226 4.01 -7.26 -7.96
CA GLY A 226 4.57 -8.34 -7.16
C GLY A 226 3.68 -9.58 -7.24
N THR A 227 4.28 -10.72 -7.56
CA THR A 227 3.56 -11.98 -7.76
C THR A 227 3.81 -12.98 -6.63
N MET A 228 3.03 -14.05 -6.64
CA MET A 228 3.24 -15.20 -5.73
C MET A 228 4.34 -16.15 -6.18
N SER A 229 4.75 -16.13 -7.46
CA SER A 229 5.64 -17.17 -7.99
C SER A 229 6.57 -16.74 -9.12
N GLN A 230 6.48 -15.49 -9.58
CA GLN A 230 7.22 -15.01 -10.76
C GLN A 230 8.12 -13.79 -10.46
N GLY A 231 8.27 -13.42 -9.18
CA GLY A 231 8.98 -12.18 -8.83
C GLY A 231 8.14 -10.94 -9.17
N VAL A 232 8.77 -9.91 -9.74
CA VAL A 232 8.09 -8.68 -10.17
C VAL A 232 7.86 -8.70 -11.67
N VAL A 233 6.62 -8.52 -12.08
CA VAL A 233 6.19 -8.42 -13.48
C VAL A 233 5.95 -6.96 -13.83
N CYS A 234 6.44 -6.52 -14.99
CA CYS A 234 6.26 -5.16 -15.48
C CYS A 234 5.16 -5.11 -16.54
N PHE A 235 4.28 -4.11 -16.43
CA PHE A 235 3.22 -3.85 -17.41
C PHE A 235 3.38 -2.43 -17.97
N ASP A 236 3.48 -2.33 -19.27
CA ASP A 236 3.60 -1.07 -20.03
C ASP A 236 2.18 -0.51 -20.25
N ILE A 237 1.85 0.60 -19.59
CA ILE A 237 0.50 1.18 -19.62
C ILE A 237 0.11 1.65 -21.03
N PRO A 238 0.94 2.42 -21.79
CA PRO A 238 0.62 2.83 -23.16
C PRO A 238 0.42 1.67 -24.12
N LYS A 239 1.24 0.63 -24.03
CA LYS A 239 1.14 -0.52 -24.92
C LYS A 239 0.10 -1.54 -24.46
N GLN A 240 -0.35 -1.45 -23.22
CA GLN A 240 -1.28 -2.38 -22.59
C GLN A 240 -0.79 -3.85 -22.65
N THR A 241 0.50 -4.04 -22.43
CA THR A 241 1.14 -5.36 -22.50
C THR A 241 2.11 -5.59 -21.36
N PHE A 242 2.24 -6.84 -20.93
CA PHE A 242 3.31 -7.23 -20.04
C PHE A 242 4.65 -7.21 -20.82
N ALA A 243 5.66 -6.55 -20.24
CA ALA A 243 6.93 -6.31 -20.91
C ALA A 243 7.99 -7.35 -20.51
N HIS A 244 8.33 -7.45 -19.23
CA HIS A 244 9.36 -8.36 -18.74
C HIS A 244 9.15 -8.67 -17.27
N THR A 245 9.87 -9.68 -16.79
CA THR A 245 9.89 -10.08 -15.38
C THR A 245 11.25 -9.74 -14.78
N VAL A 246 11.25 -9.15 -13.59
CA VAL A 246 12.45 -8.92 -12.79
C VAL A 246 12.55 -10.03 -11.74
N SER A 247 13.53 -10.92 -11.90
CA SER A 247 13.81 -11.95 -10.90
C SER A 247 14.66 -11.35 -9.78
N LEU A 248 14.15 -11.40 -8.56
CA LEU A 248 14.81 -10.88 -7.36
C LEU A 248 15.44 -11.99 -6.49
N GLY A 249 15.50 -13.23 -7.00
CA GLY A 249 15.95 -14.39 -6.24
C GLY A 249 14.94 -14.87 -5.18
N CYS A 250 13.75 -14.30 -5.16
CA CYS A 250 12.60 -14.77 -4.38
C CYS A 250 11.36 -14.81 -5.28
N ASP A 251 10.52 -15.81 -5.09
CA ASP A 251 9.35 -16.02 -5.94
C ASP A 251 8.13 -15.22 -5.45
N VAL A 252 8.09 -14.92 -4.15
CA VAL A 252 6.94 -14.22 -3.52
C VAL A 252 7.32 -12.79 -3.20
N ILE A 253 6.62 -11.85 -3.81
CA ILE A 253 6.74 -10.41 -3.52
C ILE A 253 5.48 -9.98 -2.78
N SER A 254 5.66 -9.45 -1.58
CA SER A 254 4.56 -9.02 -0.71
C SER A 254 4.29 -7.52 -0.74
N ASP A 255 5.28 -6.72 -1.15
CA ASP A 255 5.19 -5.27 -1.24
C ASP A 255 6.24 -4.71 -2.22
N ILE A 256 5.91 -3.60 -2.88
CA ILE A 256 6.79 -2.82 -3.76
C ILE A 256 6.54 -1.35 -3.46
N SER A 257 7.40 -0.77 -2.64
CA SER A 257 7.32 0.65 -2.24
C SER A 257 8.59 1.42 -2.59
#